data_c2287a582ca26bbaf0245b7d617ff045
#
_entry.id   c2287a582ca26bbaf0245b7d617ff045
#
_cell.length_a   1.000
_cell.length_b   1.000
_cell.length_c   1.000
_cell.angle_alpha   90.00
_cell.angle_beta   90.00
_cell.angle_gamma   90.00
#
_symmetry.space_group_name_H-M   'P 1'
#
loop_
_entity.id
_entity.type
_entity.pdbx_description
1 polymer ?
#
loop_
_entity_poly.entity_id
_entity_poly.type
_entity_poly.pdbx_seq_one_letter_code
_entity_poly.pdbx_strand_id
1 'polypeptide(L)'
;SCEGEAQGEFFSINNNQFCNTAEGRSNYSQGGCIFKFPDPQTGKEKYYWYGVYYQEAALYQQSQEMTYGHNHFSGVTCYSSTDFVNWTYEATVLTAKELQMKTHPTWAGRMGVAYLPEIKKYALLIQHGQNVLICLGDSPTGEFTQHRHIDMTDRIGTPNTGDQTVFTDEETGKSYLIYSYGRGRNKIYVSEIGVKDGMVDLLDCVQIFQGES
;
A
#
# COMPACT_ATOMS: atom_id res chain seq x y z
N SER A 1 -10.37 6.06 -3.65
CA SER A 1 -10.89 4.70 -3.63
C SER A 1 -10.24 3.92 -4.77
N CYS A 2 -9.57 2.84 -4.46
CA CYS A 2 -9.20 1.89 -5.50
C CYS A 2 -10.47 1.13 -5.88
N GLU A 3 -11.11 1.49 -6.94
CA GLU A 3 -12.16 0.67 -7.52
C GLU A 3 -11.49 -0.25 -8.54
N GLY A 4 -11.28 -1.48 -8.18
CA GLY A 4 -10.83 -2.52 -9.09
C GLY A 4 -11.95 -3.54 -9.29
N GLU A 5 -12.31 -3.81 -10.51
CA GLU A 5 -13.04 -5.05 -10.81
C GLU A 5 -12.18 -6.23 -10.39
N ALA A 6 -12.82 -7.29 -9.92
CA ALA A 6 -12.15 -8.53 -9.51
C ALA A 6 -11.47 -9.22 -10.69
N GLN A 7 -10.41 -8.63 -11.18
CA GLN A 7 -9.51 -9.23 -12.15
C GLN A 7 -8.14 -9.35 -11.50
N GLY A 8 -7.89 -10.48 -10.89
CA GLY A 8 -6.59 -10.75 -10.38
C GLY A 8 -6.49 -10.70 -8.86
N GLU A 9 -5.35 -10.33 -8.38
CA GLU A 9 -4.84 -10.62 -7.06
C GLU A 9 -5.06 -9.53 -6.03
N PHE A 10 -5.71 -8.42 -6.39
CA PHE A 10 -5.98 -7.35 -5.44
C PHE A 10 -7.41 -6.83 -5.58
N PHE A 11 -7.95 -6.41 -4.45
CA PHE A 11 -9.27 -5.81 -4.35
C PHE A 11 -9.20 -4.53 -3.55
N SER A 12 -10.07 -3.59 -3.87
CA SER A 12 -10.18 -2.38 -3.09
C SER A 12 -11.36 -2.43 -2.14
N ILE A 13 -11.17 -1.86 -0.96
CA ILE A 13 -12.20 -1.74 0.06
C ILE A 13 -12.57 -0.28 0.22
N ASN A 14 -13.86 -0.01 0.38
CA ASN A 14 -14.34 1.33 0.66
C ASN A 14 -13.76 1.84 1.97
N ASN A 15 -12.99 2.90 1.90
CA ASN A 15 -12.25 3.48 3.00
C ASN A 15 -13.11 4.03 4.15
N ASN A 16 -14.41 4.18 3.92
CA ASN A 16 -15.33 4.77 4.90
C ASN A 16 -16.04 3.74 5.79
N GLN A 17 -15.72 2.47 5.63
CA GLN A 17 -16.34 1.40 6.41
C GLN A 17 -15.36 0.84 7.43
N PHE A 18 -15.78 0.85 8.70
CA PHE A 18 -15.13 0.13 9.77
C PHE A 18 -15.75 -1.26 9.87
N CYS A 19 -14.92 -2.28 9.70
CA CYS A 19 -15.35 -3.67 9.83
C CYS A 19 -14.78 -4.23 11.13
N ASN A 20 -15.51 -5.16 11.74
CA ASN A 20 -14.98 -5.94 12.85
C ASN A 20 -14.22 -7.16 12.32
N THR A 21 -13.14 -7.51 12.99
CA THR A 21 -12.43 -8.76 12.73
C THR A 21 -13.22 -9.97 13.29
N ALA A 22 -12.81 -11.17 12.91
CA ALA A 22 -13.40 -12.41 13.44
C ALA A 22 -13.27 -12.52 14.96
N GLU A 23 -12.25 -11.90 15.57
CA GLU A 23 -12.08 -11.83 17.01
C GLU A 23 -12.86 -10.69 17.68
N GLY A 24 -13.71 -9.98 16.94
CA GLY A 24 -14.50 -8.86 17.44
C GLY A 24 -13.75 -7.54 17.62
N ARG A 25 -12.52 -7.44 17.14
CA ARG A 25 -11.76 -6.19 17.13
C ARG A 25 -12.23 -5.29 16.00
N SER A 26 -12.28 -4.00 16.26
CA SER A 26 -12.53 -3.02 15.20
C SER A 26 -11.35 -2.96 14.23
N ASN A 27 -11.69 -2.92 12.94
CA ASN A 27 -10.71 -2.77 11.89
C ASN A 27 -10.58 -1.29 11.53
N TYR A 28 -9.43 -0.70 11.79
CA TYR A 28 -9.16 0.73 11.61
C TYR A 28 -8.35 1.05 10.35
N SER A 29 -8.32 0.17 9.36
CA SER A 29 -7.58 0.40 8.13
C SER A 29 -8.28 1.36 7.19
N GLN A 30 -7.54 2.30 6.62
CA GLN A 30 -7.99 3.24 5.60
C GLN A 30 -7.05 3.22 4.40
N GLY A 31 -7.58 3.51 3.20
CA GLY A 31 -6.80 3.55 1.97
C GLY A 31 -6.16 2.21 1.59
N GLY A 32 -6.74 1.12 2.08
CA GLY A 32 -6.15 -0.20 1.98
C GLY A 32 -6.46 -0.93 0.68
N CYS A 33 -5.56 -1.84 0.32
CA CYS A 33 -5.72 -2.78 -0.78
C CYS A 33 -5.50 -4.20 -0.30
N ILE A 34 -6.11 -5.14 -1.01
CA ILE A 34 -6.00 -6.57 -0.73
C ILE A 34 -5.10 -7.21 -1.78
N PHE A 35 -4.15 -8.02 -1.31
CA PHE A 35 -3.24 -8.78 -2.14
C PHE A 35 -3.25 -10.24 -1.73
N LYS A 36 -3.04 -11.12 -2.69
CA LYS A 36 -3.01 -12.57 -2.46
C LYS A 36 -1.56 -13.06 -2.38
N PHE A 37 -1.23 -13.71 -1.27
CA PHE A 37 0.09 -14.31 -1.08
C PHE A 37 -0.04 -15.66 -0.38
N PRO A 38 0.95 -16.56 -0.54
CA PRO A 38 1.01 -17.77 0.28
C PRO A 38 1.16 -17.40 1.77
N ASP A 39 0.38 -18.08 2.61
CA ASP A 39 0.61 -18.06 4.06
C ASP A 39 1.95 -18.74 4.36
N PRO A 40 2.89 -18.05 5.04
CA PRO A 40 4.19 -18.64 5.36
C PRO A 40 4.14 -19.92 6.20
N GLN A 41 3.08 -20.11 6.98
CA GLN A 41 2.93 -21.27 7.85
C GLN A 41 2.35 -22.49 7.12
N THR A 42 1.40 -22.29 6.22
CA THR A 42 0.65 -23.37 5.57
C THR A 42 1.00 -23.56 4.10
N GLY A 43 1.59 -22.56 3.45
CA GLY A 43 1.82 -22.51 2.02
C GLY A 43 0.55 -22.29 1.19
N LYS A 44 -0.61 -22.20 1.83
CA LYS A 44 -1.88 -21.95 1.16
C LYS A 44 -2.09 -20.46 0.91
N GLU A 45 -2.70 -20.12 -0.20
CA GLU A 45 -2.99 -18.74 -0.53
C GLU A 45 -4.00 -18.12 0.45
N LYS A 46 -3.70 -16.91 0.86
CA LYS A 46 -4.55 -16.03 1.65
C LYS A 46 -4.62 -14.66 1.03
N TYR A 47 -5.65 -13.93 1.38
CA TYR A 47 -5.80 -12.51 1.08
C TYR A 47 -5.32 -11.69 2.27
N TYR A 48 -4.46 -10.71 2.00
CA TYR A 48 -3.91 -9.80 2.99
C TYR A 48 -4.38 -8.39 2.68
N TRP A 49 -5.02 -7.78 3.65
CA TRP A 49 -5.52 -6.42 3.56
C TRP A 49 -4.61 -5.49 4.33
N TYR A 50 -3.95 -4.60 3.60
CA TYR A 50 -3.06 -3.59 4.16
C TYR A 50 -3.76 -2.25 4.17
N GLY A 51 -3.66 -1.51 5.25
CA GLY A 51 -4.25 -0.19 5.34
C GLY A 51 -3.52 0.71 6.31
N VAL A 52 -3.54 1.99 6.02
CA VAL A 52 -2.98 3.00 6.92
C VAL A 52 -3.89 3.12 8.14
N TYR A 53 -3.30 3.03 9.31
CA TYR A 53 -3.96 3.29 10.57
C TYR A 53 -3.58 4.68 11.05
N TYR A 54 -4.59 5.53 11.23
CA TYR A 54 -4.45 6.84 11.84
C TYR A 54 -5.04 6.82 13.25
N GLN A 55 -4.40 7.48 14.19
CA GLN A 55 -4.90 7.59 15.56
C GLN A 55 -6.31 8.19 15.59
N GLU A 56 -6.58 9.16 14.74
CA GLU A 56 -7.86 9.83 14.63
C GLU A 56 -8.99 8.92 14.14
N ALA A 57 -8.68 7.86 13.39
CA ALA A 57 -9.69 6.91 12.94
C ALA A 57 -10.36 6.18 14.11
N ALA A 58 -9.59 5.82 15.15
CA ALA A 58 -10.13 5.23 16.35
C ALA A 58 -10.98 6.24 17.16
N LEU A 59 -10.53 7.48 17.24
CA LEU A 59 -11.26 8.55 17.90
C LEU A 59 -12.57 8.90 17.18
N TYR A 60 -12.54 8.95 15.85
CA TYR A 60 -13.73 9.18 15.03
C TYR A 60 -14.78 8.09 15.21
N GLN A 61 -14.36 6.83 15.34
CA GLN A 61 -15.28 5.74 15.61
C GLN A 61 -15.96 5.87 16.98
N GLN A 62 -15.29 6.45 17.97
CA GLN A 62 -15.84 6.69 19.30
C GLN A 62 -16.78 7.89 19.33
N SER A 63 -16.55 8.90 18.47
CA SER A 63 -17.36 10.10 18.37
C SER A 63 -17.41 10.62 16.94
N GLN A 64 -18.42 10.20 16.19
CA GLN A 64 -18.60 10.54 14.78
C GLN A 64 -18.89 12.05 14.52
N GLU A 65 -19.14 12.82 15.56
CA GLU A 65 -19.44 14.24 15.47
C GLU A 65 -18.19 15.13 15.43
N MET A 66 -17.01 14.57 15.68
CA MET A 66 -15.78 15.33 15.74
C MET A 66 -15.00 15.28 14.43
N THR A 67 -14.65 16.45 13.90
CA THR A 67 -13.70 16.58 12.79
C THR A 67 -12.30 16.80 13.36
N TYR A 68 -11.35 15.98 12.94
CA TYR A 68 -9.97 16.07 13.37
C TYR A 68 -9.13 16.75 12.29
N GLY A 69 -8.47 17.86 12.62
CA GLY A 69 -7.74 18.69 11.66
C GLY A 69 -6.37 18.16 11.25
N HIS A 70 -5.84 17.15 11.92
CA HIS A 70 -4.54 16.57 11.66
C HIS A 70 -4.60 15.05 11.74
N ASN A 71 -4.10 14.39 10.70
CA ASN A 71 -4.00 12.94 10.65
C ASN A 71 -2.63 12.49 11.16
N HIS A 72 -2.61 11.80 12.31
CA HIS A 72 -1.40 11.23 12.88
C HIS A 72 -1.27 9.77 12.44
N PHE A 73 -0.33 9.51 11.56
CA PHE A 73 -0.01 8.17 11.13
C PHE A 73 0.46 7.32 12.32
N SER A 74 -0.20 6.17 12.52
CA SER A 74 0.15 5.22 13.58
C SER A 74 0.75 3.92 13.08
N GLY A 75 0.62 3.64 11.80
CA GLY A 75 1.22 2.46 11.17
C GLY A 75 0.43 1.97 9.97
N VAL A 76 0.94 0.93 9.34
CA VAL A 76 0.22 0.12 8.37
C VAL A 76 -0.19 -1.18 9.06
N THR A 77 -1.48 -1.43 9.12
CA THR A 77 -2.03 -2.67 9.67
C THR A 77 -2.27 -3.70 8.58
N CYS A 78 -2.17 -4.96 8.92
CA CYS A 78 -2.43 -6.07 8.04
C CYS A 78 -3.45 -7.03 8.67
N TYR A 79 -4.46 -7.35 7.90
CA TYR A 79 -5.46 -8.38 8.20
C TYR A 79 -5.40 -9.46 7.15
N SER A 80 -5.81 -10.66 7.48
CA SER A 80 -5.88 -11.75 6.51
C SER A 80 -7.24 -12.43 6.50
N SER A 81 -7.57 -13.03 5.36
CA SER A 81 -8.80 -13.81 5.19
C SER A 81 -8.63 -14.88 4.12
N THR A 82 -9.36 -15.96 4.27
CA THR A 82 -9.49 -17.00 3.22
C THR A 82 -10.80 -16.89 2.46
N ASP A 83 -11.75 -16.09 2.93
CA ASP A 83 -13.13 -16.04 2.41
C ASP A 83 -13.65 -14.62 2.11
N PHE A 84 -12.85 -13.56 2.34
CA PHE A 84 -13.24 -12.15 2.25
C PHE A 84 -14.32 -11.69 3.24
N VAL A 85 -14.79 -12.55 4.09
CA VAL A 85 -15.87 -12.25 5.06
C VAL A 85 -15.29 -12.11 6.45
N ASN A 86 -14.48 -13.08 6.85
CA ASN A 86 -13.87 -13.14 8.17
C ASN A 86 -12.42 -12.70 8.08
N TRP A 87 -12.12 -11.57 8.70
CA TRP A 87 -10.78 -10.98 8.71
C TRP A 87 -10.14 -11.12 10.07
N THR A 88 -8.90 -11.59 10.07
CA THR A 88 -8.08 -11.76 11.26
C THR A 88 -6.96 -10.73 11.26
N TYR A 89 -6.80 -10.01 12.38
CA TYR A 89 -5.66 -9.12 12.55
C TYR A 89 -4.36 -9.92 12.61
N GLU A 90 -3.40 -9.53 11.79
CA GLU A 90 -2.10 -10.18 11.73
C GLU A 90 -1.02 -9.37 12.46
N ALA A 91 -0.82 -8.13 12.05
CA ALA A 91 0.24 -7.30 12.59
C ALA A 91 0.10 -5.83 12.18
N THR A 92 0.82 -4.97 12.87
CA THR A 92 1.24 -3.67 12.35
C THR A 92 2.54 -3.88 11.59
N VAL A 93 2.45 -3.95 10.28
CA VAL A 93 3.55 -4.39 9.40
C VAL A 93 4.56 -3.29 9.10
N LEU A 94 4.16 -2.03 9.22
CA LEU A 94 5.02 -0.86 9.12
C LEU A 94 4.65 0.09 10.24
N THR A 95 5.61 0.42 11.10
CA THR A 95 5.37 1.22 12.29
C THR A 95 5.58 2.71 12.04
N ALA A 96 4.90 3.54 12.80
CA ALA A 96 5.14 4.99 12.79
C ALA A 96 6.59 5.32 13.21
N LYS A 97 7.16 4.57 14.12
CA LYS A 97 8.56 4.72 14.53
C LYS A 97 9.52 4.52 13.35
N GLU A 98 9.29 3.53 12.52
CA GLU A 98 10.11 3.29 11.33
C GLU A 98 10.03 4.47 10.35
N LEU A 99 8.85 5.01 10.10
CA LEU A 99 8.68 6.16 9.21
C LEU A 99 9.27 7.45 9.76
N GLN A 100 9.17 7.68 11.07
CA GLN A 100 9.66 8.91 11.72
C GLN A 100 11.18 8.98 11.84
N MET A 101 11.87 7.86 11.76
CA MET A 101 13.32 7.83 11.93
C MET A 101 14.09 8.64 10.87
N LYS A 102 13.51 8.86 9.71
CA LYS A 102 14.23 9.45 8.57
C LYS A 102 13.58 10.68 7.97
N THR A 103 12.29 10.89 8.16
CA THR A 103 11.55 11.97 7.51
C THR A 103 10.41 12.51 8.35
N HIS A 104 10.14 13.81 8.17
CA HIS A 104 8.90 14.47 8.48
C HIS A 104 8.26 14.88 7.13
N PRO A 105 6.98 14.86 6.97
CA PRO A 105 5.86 14.69 7.88
C PRO A 105 5.48 13.22 8.10
N THR A 106 4.53 13.00 9.02
CA THR A 106 3.99 11.68 9.37
C THR A 106 2.84 11.22 8.45
N TRP A 107 2.58 11.95 7.37
CA TRP A 107 1.54 11.57 6.42
C TRP A 107 2.00 10.43 5.54
N ALA A 108 1.15 9.41 5.41
CA ALA A 108 1.31 8.31 4.48
C ALA A 108 -0.04 8.02 3.80
N GLY A 109 0.00 7.71 2.53
CA GLY A 109 -1.20 7.55 1.71
C GLY A 109 -1.37 6.17 1.10
N ARG A 110 -1.64 6.13 -0.19
CA ARG A 110 -1.89 4.89 -0.94
C ARG A 110 -0.69 3.97 -0.92
N MET A 111 -0.96 2.67 -0.91
CA MET A 111 0.08 1.65 -0.86
C MET A 111 -0.29 0.40 -1.65
N GLY A 112 0.71 -0.42 -1.89
CA GLY A 112 0.55 -1.77 -2.39
C GLY A 112 1.72 -2.64 -1.99
N VAL A 113 1.54 -3.94 -2.08
CA VAL A 113 2.56 -4.93 -1.71
C VAL A 113 2.79 -5.89 -2.86
N ALA A 114 4.06 -6.20 -3.13
CA ALA A 114 4.48 -7.16 -4.13
C ALA A 114 5.50 -8.13 -3.54
N TYR A 115 5.47 -9.38 -4.00
CA TYR A 115 6.57 -10.31 -3.79
C TYR A 115 7.57 -10.21 -4.93
N LEU A 116 8.84 -10.05 -4.61
CA LEU A 116 9.94 -9.97 -5.57
C LEU A 116 10.76 -11.26 -5.53
N PRO A 117 10.52 -12.19 -6.48
CA PRO A 117 11.19 -13.50 -6.46
C PRO A 117 12.70 -13.41 -6.61
N GLU A 118 13.20 -12.39 -7.33
CA GLU A 118 14.63 -12.19 -7.58
C GLU A 118 15.44 -12.06 -6.29
N ILE A 119 14.88 -11.39 -5.28
CA ILE A 119 15.52 -11.18 -3.97
C ILE A 119 14.81 -11.88 -2.83
N LYS A 120 13.71 -12.60 -3.11
CA LYS A 120 12.88 -13.29 -2.12
C LYS A 120 12.43 -12.39 -0.98
N LYS A 121 11.96 -11.19 -1.33
CA LYS A 121 11.45 -10.18 -0.39
C LYS A 121 10.06 -9.73 -0.81
N TYR A 122 9.29 -9.30 0.18
CA TYR A 122 8.07 -8.54 -0.02
C TYR A 122 8.42 -7.06 -0.01
N ALA A 123 7.90 -6.33 -0.97
CA ALA A 123 8.07 -4.89 -1.06
C ALA A 123 6.73 -4.19 -0.83
N LEU A 124 6.68 -3.31 0.15
CA LEU A 124 5.56 -2.41 0.38
C LEU A 124 5.93 -1.04 -0.17
N LEU A 125 5.13 -0.55 -1.12
CA LEU A 125 5.30 0.75 -1.73
C LEU A 125 4.19 1.67 -1.24
N ILE A 126 4.56 2.77 -0.61
CA ILE A 126 3.61 3.69 0.02
C ILE A 126 3.97 5.14 -0.32
N GLN A 127 2.94 5.96 -0.55
CA GLN A 127 3.12 7.41 -0.58
C GLN A 127 3.52 7.88 0.81
N HIS A 128 4.66 8.54 0.91
CA HIS A 128 5.13 9.09 2.17
C HIS A 128 5.63 10.52 1.97
N GLY A 129 4.94 11.47 2.59
CA GLY A 129 5.16 12.87 2.24
C GLY A 129 4.83 13.11 0.77
N GLN A 130 5.83 13.47 -0.01
CA GLN A 130 5.71 13.70 -1.45
C GLN A 130 6.43 12.63 -2.30
N ASN A 131 6.94 11.59 -1.68
CA ASN A 131 7.76 10.58 -2.35
C ASN A 131 7.07 9.21 -2.37
N VAL A 132 7.59 8.31 -3.19
CA VAL A 132 7.30 6.88 -3.09
C VAL A 132 8.33 6.26 -2.15
N LEU A 133 7.86 5.70 -1.05
CA LEU A 133 8.69 4.95 -0.12
C LEU A 133 8.57 3.46 -0.43
N ILE A 134 9.71 2.81 -0.61
CA ILE A 134 9.82 1.35 -0.72
C ILE A 134 10.34 0.81 0.60
N CYS A 135 9.57 -0.11 1.19
CA CYS A 135 9.95 -0.86 2.38
C CYS A 135 10.04 -2.34 2.03
N LEU A 136 10.97 -3.06 2.65
CA LEU A 136 11.15 -4.49 2.42
C LEU A 136 10.88 -5.30 3.68
N GLY A 137 10.35 -6.49 3.51
CA GLY A 137 10.08 -7.45 4.56
C GLY A 137 10.22 -8.90 4.07
N ASP A 138 10.27 -9.85 5.02
CA ASP A 138 10.50 -11.26 4.72
C ASP A 138 9.19 -12.06 4.57
N SER A 139 8.07 -11.48 4.94
CA SER A 139 6.76 -12.13 4.85
C SER A 139 5.66 -11.12 4.50
N PRO A 140 4.45 -11.57 4.12
CA PRO A 140 3.31 -10.69 3.92
C PRO A 140 2.94 -9.87 5.18
N THR A 141 3.28 -10.34 6.35
CA THR A 141 3.02 -9.68 7.63
C THR A 141 4.21 -8.91 8.19
N GLY A 142 5.22 -8.67 7.37
CA GLY A 142 6.38 -7.81 7.69
C GLY A 142 7.40 -8.46 8.62
N GLU A 143 8.07 -7.72 9.50
CA GLU A 143 8.05 -6.24 9.52
C GLU A 143 8.67 -5.64 8.26
N PHE A 144 8.08 -4.58 7.75
CA PHE A 144 8.67 -3.81 6.65
C PHE A 144 9.57 -2.71 7.20
N THR A 145 10.75 -2.58 6.62
CA THR A 145 11.71 -1.54 6.95
C THR A 145 12.04 -0.71 5.74
N GLN A 146 12.36 0.57 5.96
CA GLN A 146 12.65 1.49 4.89
C GLN A 146 13.85 1.01 4.07
N HIS A 147 13.67 0.97 2.76
CA HIS A 147 14.70 0.61 1.81
C HIS A 147 15.11 1.80 0.95
N ARG A 148 14.14 2.49 0.36
CA ARG A 148 14.41 3.60 -0.54
C ARG A 148 13.25 4.59 -0.59
N HIS A 149 13.58 5.89 -0.60
CA HIS A 149 12.67 6.96 -1.02
C HIS A 149 12.95 7.31 -2.46
N ILE A 150 11.91 7.42 -3.28
CA ILE A 150 12.01 7.84 -4.66
C ILE A 150 11.27 9.16 -4.84
N ASP A 151 12.01 10.21 -5.19
CA ASP A 151 11.45 11.44 -5.71
C ASP A 151 11.16 11.24 -7.20
N MET A 152 9.91 11.41 -7.58
CA MET A 152 9.46 11.14 -8.95
C MET A 152 9.70 12.30 -9.91
N THR A 153 10.29 13.42 -9.46
CA THR A 153 10.45 14.64 -10.25
C THR A 153 11.18 14.39 -11.57
N ASP A 154 12.27 13.63 -11.55
CA ASP A 154 13.06 13.32 -12.76
C ASP A 154 12.33 12.39 -13.73
N ARG A 155 11.29 11.72 -13.26
CA ARG A 155 10.53 10.72 -14.04
C ARG A 155 9.24 11.28 -14.63
N ILE A 156 8.50 12.05 -13.84
CA ILE A 156 7.18 12.56 -14.22
C ILE A 156 7.00 14.05 -13.96
N GLY A 157 8.05 14.78 -13.57
CA GLY A 157 8.01 16.22 -13.35
C GLY A 157 7.47 16.67 -11.99
N THR A 158 7.19 15.73 -11.09
CA THR A 158 6.74 15.98 -9.71
C THR A 158 7.25 14.90 -8.77
N PRO A 159 7.52 15.24 -7.50
CA PRO A 159 7.91 14.22 -6.52
C PRO A 159 6.78 13.25 -6.15
N ASN A 160 5.53 13.61 -6.37
CA ASN A 160 4.34 12.91 -5.90
C ASN A 160 3.68 12.12 -7.03
N THR A 161 3.24 10.89 -6.73
CA THR A 161 2.53 10.04 -7.69
C THR A 161 1.03 10.31 -7.77
N GLY A 162 0.42 11.00 -6.81
CA GLY A 162 -1.04 11.03 -6.70
C GLY A 162 -1.58 9.70 -6.17
N ASP A 163 -2.59 9.10 -6.81
CA ASP A 163 -3.04 7.75 -6.46
C ASP A 163 -2.10 6.69 -7.01
N GLN A 164 -1.93 5.61 -6.27
CA GLN A 164 -1.12 4.49 -6.69
C GLN A 164 -1.67 3.16 -6.22
N THR A 165 -1.35 2.10 -6.96
CA THR A 165 -1.59 0.71 -6.60
C THR A 165 -0.51 -0.18 -7.18
N VAL A 166 -0.42 -1.40 -6.66
CA VAL A 166 0.50 -2.43 -7.16
C VAL A 166 -0.32 -3.51 -7.87
N PHE A 167 0.18 -3.94 -9.02
CA PHE A 167 -0.35 -5.06 -9.79
C PHE A 167 0.75 -6.09 -10.01
N THR A 168 0.42 -7.36 -9.85
CA THR A 168 1.31 -8.47 -10.15
C THR A 168 0.73 -9.30 -11.31
N ASP A 169 1.53 -9.48 -12.34
CA ASP A 169 1.22 -10.38 -13.45
C ASP A 169 1.51 -11.82 -13.02
N GLU A 170 0.47 -12.64 -12.91
CA GLU A 170 0.60 -14.04 -12.48
C GLU A 170 1.41 -14.89 -13.45
N GLU A 171 1.35 -14.60 -14.75
CA GLU A 171 2.05 -15.38 -15.76
C GLU A 171 3.56 -15.16 -15.71
N THR A 172 4.00 -13.93 -15.49
CA THR A 172 5.42 -13.56 -15.48
C THR A 172 6.02 -13.47 -14.09
N GLY A 173 5.18 -13.31 -13.07
CA GLY A 173 5.61 -13.00 -11.69
C GLY A 173 6.12 -11.58 -11.50
N LYS A 174 6.08 -10.75 -12.53
CA LYS A 174 6.49 -9.34 -12.45
C LYS A 174 5.43 -8.50 -11.79
N SER A 175 5.87 -7.53 -11.01
CA SER A 175 5.01 -6.58 -10.33
C SER A 175 5.24 -5.16 -10.83
N TYR A 176 4.18 -4.36 -10.81
CA TYR A 176 4.18 -3.01 -11.36
C TYR A 176 3.53 -2.06 -10.37
N LEU A 177 4.09 -0.84 -10.25
CA LEU A 177 3.40 0.29 -9.66
C LEU A 177 2.62 1.01 -10.75
N ILE A 178 1.32 1.13 -10.55
CA ILE A 178 0.43 1.93 -11.39
C ILE A 178 0.10 3.19 -10.60
N TYR A 179 0.35 4.35 -11.18
CA TYR A 179 0.17 5.62 -10.49
C TYR A 179 -0.35 6.69 -11.42
N SER A 180 -1.06 7.65 -10.83
CA SER A 180 -1.65 8.77 -11.57
C SER A 180 -1.00 10.07 -11.16
N TYR A 181 -0.90 10.98 -12.12
CA TYR A 181 -0.40 12.32 -11.91
C TYR A 181 -1.08 13.30 -12.87
N GLY A 182 -0.94 14.58 -12.57
CA GLY A 182 -1.47 15.65 -13.36
C GLY A 182 -2.72 16.28 -12.75
N ARG A 183 -3.14 17.39 -13.31
CA ARG A 183 -4.36 18.10 -12.90
C ARG A 183 -5.56 17.18 -13.15
N GLY A 184 -6.35 16.94 -12.08
CA GLY A 184 -7.43 15.96 -12.15
C GLY A 184 -6.95 14.51 -12.31
N ARG A 185 -5.66 14.26 -12.11
CA ARG A 185 -5.04 12.91 -12.25
C ARG A 185 -5.28 12.31 -13.63
N ASN A 186 -5.10 13.13 -14.65
CA ASN A 186 -5.39 12.78 -16.04
C ASN A 186 -4.29 11.96 -16.72
N LYS A 187 -3.18 11.69 -16.05
CA LYS A 187 -2.08 10.87 -16.58
C LYS A 187 -1.90 9.63 -15.75
N ILE A 188 -1.82 8.48 -16.41
CA ILE A 188 -1.56 7.19 -15.77
C ILE A 188 -0.23 6.64 -16.27
N TYR A 189 0.60 6.23 -15.32
CA TYR A 189 1.92 5.67 -15.56
C TYR A 189 2.02 4.26 -14.98
N VAL A 190 2.88 3.47 -15.56
CA VAL A 190 3.25 2.14 -15.08
C VAL A 190 4.76 2.05 -14.99
N SER A 191 5.26 1.55 -13.87
CA SER A 191 6.68 1.23 -13.70
C SER A 191 6.81 -0.18 -13.12
N GLU A 192 7.71 -0.98 -13.69
CA GLU A 192 8.04 -2.28 -13.11
C GLU A 192 8.74 -2.08 -11.76
N ILE A 193 8.35 -2.86 -10.77
CA ILE A 193 9.03 -2.93 -9.48
C ILE A 193 10.09 -4.02 -9.61
N GLY A 194 11.34 -3.62 -9.68
CA GLY A 194 12.43 -4.56 -9.92
C GLY A 194 13.70 -4.20 -9.16
N VAL A 195 14.77 -4.89 -9.46
CA VAL A 195 16.08 -4.68 -8.83
C VAL A 195 17.04 -4.08 -9.85
N LYS A 196 17.66 -2.97 -9.49
CA LYS A 196 18.71 -2.30 -10.26
C LYS A 196 19.84 -1.88 -9.33
N ASP A 197 21.07 -2.23 -9.71
CA ASP A 197 22.27 -1.92 -8.91
C ASP A 197 22.16 -2.40 -7.45
N GLY A 198 21.56 -3.57 -7.25
CA GLY A 198 21.40 -4.18 -5.93
C GLY A 198 20.28 -3.60 -5.07
N MET A 199 19.50 -2.66 -5.58
CA MET A 199 18.39 -2.03 -4.87
C MET A 199 17.07 -2.22 -5.61
N VAL A 200 16.00 -2.33 -4.85
CA VAL A 200 14.65 -2.25 -5.43
C VAL A 200 14.40 -0.84 -5.95
N ASP A 201 13.90 -0.75 -7.16
CA ASP A 201 13.65 0.51 -7.83
C ASP A 201 12.40 0.39 -8.71
N LEU A 202 11.92 1.53 -9.19
CA LEU A 202 10.91 1.60 -10.23
C LEU A 202 11.62 1.68 -11.58
N LEU A 203 11.42 0.65 -12.40
CA LEU A 203 12.03 0.53 -13.73
C LEU A 203 11.04 0.98 -14.80
N ASP A 204 11.56 1.59 -15.87
CA ASP A 204 10.80 1.90 -17.08
C ASP A 204 9.45 2.60 -16.84
N CYS A 205 9.50 3.89 -16.55
CA CYS A 205 8.29 4.71 -16.43
C CYS A 205 7.62 4.87 -17.80
N VAL A 206 6.43 4.27 -17.95
CA VAL A 206 5.63 4.35 -19.18
C VAL A 206 4.31 5.04 -18.89
N GLN A 207 4.01 6.09 -19.66
CA GLN A 207 2.70 6.71 -19.62
C GLN A 207 1.75 5.91 -20.50
N ILE A 208 0.68 5.34 -19.92
CA ILE A 208 -0.28 4.49 -20.63
C ILE A 208 -1.59 5.20 -20.96
N PHE A 209 -1.88 6.32 -20.31
CA PHE A 209 -3.11 7.07 -20.51
C PHE A 209 -2.90 8.54 -20.20
N GLN A 210 -3.54 9.39 -21.01
CA GLN A 210 -3.70 10.82 -20.75
C GLN A 210 -5.13 11.20 -21.07
N GLY A 211 -5.87 11.62 -20.03
CA GLY A 211 -7.22 12.14 -20.21
C GLY A 211 -7.22 13.51 -20.87
N GLU A 212 -8.36 13.90 -21.41
CA GLU A 212 -8.56 15.26 -21.90
C GLU A 212 -8.49 16.27 -20.75
N SER A 213 -7.85 17.40 -20.98
CA SER A 213 -7.71 18.51 -20.03
C SER A 213 -8.92 19.43 -20.06
#